data_b244a7973517d530e84126d8587e4a8b
#
_entry.id   b244a7973517d530e84126d8587e4a8b
#
_cell.length_a   1.000
_cell.length_b   1.000
_cell.length_c   1.000
_cell.angle_alpha   90.00
_cell.angle_beta   90.00
_cell.angle_gamma   90.00
#
_symmetry.space_group_name_H-M   'P 1'
#
loop_
_entity.id
_entity.type
_entity.pdbx_description
1 polymer ?
#
loop_
_entity_poly.entity_id
_entity_poly.type
_entity_poly.pdbx_seq_one_letter_code
_entity_poly.pdbx_strand_id
1 'polypeptide(L)'
;MKGIFIADDQAYNMEIADAIEKLGCRGFTMWQDIAGRGGFTGEPHLGSHAWPTMNNAMLTFVPDDKVDPILAQLKEMDEETPDLGIRAFVWNVEKSY
;
A
#
# COMPACT_ATOMS: atom_id res chain seq x y z
N MET A 1 8.64 -16.85 0.14
CA MET A 1 8.61 -15.42 -0.23
C MET A 1 7.23 -15.05 -0.75
N LYS A 2 6.75 -13.91 -0.32
CA LYS A 2 5.44 -13.39 -0.75
C LYS A 2 5.62 -12.03 -1.43
N GLY A 3 4.77 -11.76 -2.40
CA GLY A 3 4.62 -10.43 -2.96
C GLY A 3 3.48 -9.71 -2.24
N ILE A 4 3.66 -8.42 -1.98
CA ILE A 4 2.61 -7.57 -1.40
C ILE A 4 2.43 -6.35 -2.29
N PHE A 5 1.22 -6.18 -2.80
CA PHE A 5 0.83 -4.98 -3.54
C PHE A 5 0.02 -4.09 -2.59
N ILE A 6 0.46 -2.84 -2.43
CA ILE A 6 -0.16 -1.87 -1.54
C ILE A 6 -0.56 -0.66 -2.35
N ALA A 7 -1.84 -0.28 -2.28
CA ALA A 7 -2.34 0.95 -2.88
C ALA A 7 -2.88 1.86 -1.79
N ASP A 8 -2.60 3.16 -1.87
CA ASP A 8 -2.95 4.12 -0.84
C ASP A 8 -3.04 5.55 -1.38
N ASP A 9 -3.54 6.46 -0.54
CA ASP A 9 -3.54 7.89 -0.83
C ASP A 9 -2.09 8.38 -0.93
N GLN A 10 -1.78 9.12 -1.98
CA GLN A 10 -0.42 9.61 -2.24
C GLN A 10 0.19 10.40 -1.09
N ALA A 11 -0.64 11.08 -0.29
CA ALA A 11 -0.16 11.90 0.81
C ALA A 11 0.52 11.11 1.93
N TYR A 12 0.26 9.80 2.01
CA TYR A 12 0.72 8.95 3.12
C TYR A 12 1.75 7.91 2.70
N ASN A 13 2.22 7.99 1.47
CA ASN A 13 3.11 6.97 0.92
C ASN A 13 4.42 6.82 1.71
N MET A 14 4.99 7.94 2.16
CA MET A 14 6.26 7.89 2.92
C MET A 14 6.07 7.23 4.29
N GLU A 15 4.93 7.44 4.93
CA GLU A 15 4.63 6.81 6.22
C GLU A 15 4.50 5.30 6.08
N ILE A 16 3.92 4.84 4.98
CA ILE A 16 3.81 3.41 4.68
C ILE A 16 5.19 2.82 4.42
N ALA A 17 6.01 3.48 3.61
CA ALA A 17 7.38 3.03 3.34
C ALA A 17 8.21 2.93 4.63
N ASP A 18 8.11 3.93 5.50
CA ASP A 18 8.82 3.95 6.78
C ASP A 18 8.35 2.83 7.70
N ALA A 19 7.04 2.56 7.74
CA ALA A 19 6.48 1.49 8.56
C ALA A 19 7.00 0.12 8.12
N ILE A 20 7.06 -0.11 6.82
CA ILE A 20 7.57 -1.37 6.26
C ILE A 20 9.06 -1.50 6.53
N GLU A 21 9.83 -0.43 6.41
CA GLU A 21 11.26 -0.44 6.71
C GLU A 21 11.54 -0.80 8.17
N LYS A 22 10.76 -0.26 9.10
CA LYS A 22 10.88 -0.58 10.53
C LYS A 22 10.65 -2.06 10.83
N LEU A 23 9.91 -2.74 9.98
CA LEU A 23 9.69 -4.18 10.08
C LEU A 23 10.78 -5.01 9.40
N GLY A 24 11.82 -4.35 8.91
CA GLY A 24 12.95 -5.02 8.29
C GLY A 24 12.82 -5.28 6.80
N CYS A 25 11.85 -4.66 6.14
CA CYS A 25 11.59 -4.85 4.72
C CYS A 25 11.84 -3.55 3.96
N ARG A 26 12.97 -3.47 3.27
CA ARG A 26 13.47 -2.21 2.69
C ARG A 26 13.26 -2.11 1.18
N GLY A 27 13.22 -3.23 0.48
CA GLY A 27 13.12 -3.22 -0.98
C GLY A 27 11.68 -3.03 -1.45
N PHE A 28 11.46 -2.09 -2.36
CA PHE A 28 10.14 -1.93 -2.97
C PHE A 28 10.25 -1.25 -4.34
N THR A 29 9.23 -1.44 -5.15
CA THR A 29 9.01 -0.68 -6.37
C THR A 29 7.74 0.13 -6.18
N MET A 30 7.75 1.38 -6.59
CA MET A 30 6.64 2.29 -6.35
C MET A 30 6.20 2.99 -7.61
N TRP A 31 4.90 3.12 -7.77
CA TRP A 31 4.27 3.96 -8.79
C TRP A 31 3.60 5.13 -8.10
N GLN A 32 3.88 6.34 -8.58
CA GLN A 32 3.32 7.57 -8.04
C GLN A 32 2.24 8.12 -8.95
N ASP A 33 1.33 8.87 -8.34
CA ASP A 33 0.31 9.66 -9.07
C ASP A 33 -0.53 8.81 -10.01
N ILE A 34 -1.11 7.73 -9.49
CA ILE A 34 -2.02 6.86 -10.22
C ILE A 34 -3.45 7.10 -9.79
N ALA A 35 -4.39 6.91 -10.73
CA ALA A 35 -5.81 6.99 -10.42
C ALA A 35 -6.29 5.69 -9.78
N GLY A 36 -7.26 5.79 -8.86
CA GLY A 36 -7.82 4.61 -8.25
C GLY A 36 -9.02 4.91 -7.38
N ARG A 37 -9.74 3.85 -7.02
CA ARG A 37 -10.85 3.91 -6.09
C ARG A 37 -10.82 2.65 -5.24
N GLY A 38 -10.63 2.83 -3.92
CA GLY A 38 -10.34 1.73 -3.01
C GLY A 38 -11.52 0.84 -2.62
N GLY A 39 -12.76 1.25 -2.89
CA GLY A 39 -13.94 0.47 -2.53
C GLY A 39 -15.22 1.14 -2.98
N PHE A 40 -16.36 0.48 -2.71
CA PHE A 40 -17.66 1.01 -3.13
C PHE A 40 -18.02 2.35 -2.51
N THR A 41 -17.62 2.57 -1.27
CA THR A 41 -17.92 3.79 -0.50
C THR A 41 -16.75 4.76 -0.45
N GLY A 42 -15.58 4.37 -0.95
CA GLY A 42 -14.41 5.21 -0.98
C GLY A 42 -14.51 6.32 -2.02
N GLU A 43 -13.91 7.48 -1.72
CA GLU A 43 -13.80 8.55 -2.69
C GLU A 43 -12.86 8.14 -3.83
N PRO A 44 -13.21 8.45 -5.09
CA PRO A 44 -12.28 8.22 -6.19
C PRO A 44 -11.03 9.10 -6.07
N HIS A 45 -9.86 8.53 -6.37
CA HIS A 45 -8.59 9.25 -6.42
C HIS A 45 -8.14 9.32 -7.87
N LEU A 46 -8.66 10.28 -8.61
CA LEU A 46 -8.54 10.33 -10.06
C LEU A 46 -7.66 11.46 -10.58
N GLY A 47 -7.22 12.38 -9.70
CA GLY A 47 -6.45 13.54 -10.11
C GLY A 47 -7.24 14.51 -10.98
N SER A 48 -8.57 14.44 -10.97
CA SER A 48 -9.45 15.32 -11.74
C SER A 48 -9.82 16.56 -10.92
N HIS A 49 -10.50 17.52 -11.59
CA HIS A 49 -10.98 18.71 -10.91
C HIS A 49 -11.92 18.38 -9.73
N ALA A 50 -12.84 17.43 -9.92
CA ALA A 50 -13.78 17.01 -8.88
C ALA A 50 -13.14 16.08 -7.84
N TRP A 51 -12.15 15.30 -8.25
CA TRP A 51 -11.46 14.31 -7.40
C TRP A 51 -9.95 14.47 -7.56
N PRO A 52 -9.35 15.52 -6.95
CA PRO A 52 -7.93 15.85 -7.19
C PRO A 52 -6.94 14.88 -6.55
N THR A 53 -7.34 14.16 -5.52
CA THR A 53 -6.46 13.18 -4.85
C THR A 53 -6.13 12.04 -5.79
N MET A 54 -4.89 11.58 -5.73
CA MET A 54 -4.41 10.43 -6.48
C MET A 54 -3.88 9.37 -5.52
N ASN A 55 -3.68 8.16 -6.04
CA ASN A 55 -3.06 7.07 -5.31
C ASN A 55 -1.59 6.92 -5.66
N ASN A 56 -0.87 6.27 -4.76
CA ASN A 56 0.39 5.61 -5.07
C ASN A 56 0.19 4.10 -4.93
N ALA A 57 1.03 3.34 -5.61
CA ALA A 57 1.07 1.90 -5.43
C ALA A 57 2.49 1.46 -5.13
N MET A 58 2.63 0.46 -4.30
CA MET A 58 3.92 -0.09 -3.91
C MET A 58 3.87 -1.60 -4.07
N LEU A 59 4.96 -2.16 -4.57
CA LEU A 59 5.15 -3.60 -4.67
C LEU A 59 6.41 -3.96 -3.91
N THR A 60 6.28 -4.88 -2.97
CA THR A 60 7.41 -5.38 -2.19
C THR A 60 7.37 -6.90 -2.10
N PHE A 61 8.54 -7.51 -1.95
CA PHE A 61 8.67 -8.96 -1.79
C PHE A 61 9.35 -9.24 -0.47
N VAL A 62 8.72 -10.06 0.36
CA VAL A 62 9.14 -10.25 1.75
C VAL A 62 9.15 -11.74 2.11
N PRO A 63 9.93 -12.11 3.14
CA PRO A 63 9.81 -13.45 3.74
C PRO A 63 8.39 -13.69 4.27
N ASP A 64 7.98 -14.93 4.32
CA ASP A 64 6.63 -15.30 4.73
C ASP A 64 6.28 -14.79 6.13
N ASP A 65 7.25 -14.80 7.05
CA ASP A 65 7.03 -14.38 8.44
C ASP A 65 6.83 -12.86 8.61
N LYS A 66 7.08 -12.07 7.56
CA LYS A 66 6.87 -10.61 7.60
C LYS A 66 5.48 -10.19 7.14
N VAL A 67 4.73 -11.07 6.51
CA VAL A 67 3.43 -10.74 5.94
C VAL A 67 2.44 -10.26 7.00
N ASP A 68 2.22 -11.08 8.04
CA ASP A 68 1.26 -10.73 9.07
C ASP A 68 1.60 -9.45 9.82
N PRO A 69 2.86 -9.22 10.23
CA PRO A 69 3.24 -7.94 10.83
C PRO A 69 2.99 -6.74 9.91
N ILE A 70 3.29 -6.87 8.63
CA ILE A 70 3.06 -5.79 7.66
C ILE A 70 1.56 -5.50 7.52
N LEU A 71 0.75 -6.53 7.32
CA LEU A 71 -0.70 -6.36 7.20
C LEU A 71 -1.31 -5.75 8.45
N ALA A 72 -0.85 -6.17 9.64
CA ALA A 72 -1.32 -5.61 10.90
C ALA A 72 -0.98 -4.12 11.01
N GLN A 73 0.21 -3.72 10.61
CA GLN A 73 0.62 -2.32 10.62
C GLN A 73 -0.20 -1.48 9.65
N LEU A 74 -0.43 -1.98 8.45
CA LEU A 74 -1.24 -1.29 7.45
C LEU A 74 -2.68 -1.13 7.91
N LYS A 75 -3.24 -2.16 8.53
CA LYS A 75 -4.59 -2.13 9.09
C LYS A 75 -4.72 -1.07 10.18
N GLU A 76 -3.74 -1.00 11.08
CA GLU A 76 -3.72 0.00 12.13
C GLU A 76 -3.69 1.42 11.57
N MET A 77 -2.84 1.67 10.56
CA MET A 77 -2.76 2.97 9.91
C MET A 77 -4.08 3.34 9.22
N ASP A 78 -4.70 2.38 8.54
CA ASP A 78 -5.96 2.60 7.84
C ASP A 78 -7.11 2.90 8.81
N GLU A 79 -7.14 2.25 9.97
CA GLU A 79 -8.13 2.48 11.02
C GLU A 79 -7.94 3.83 11.72
N GLU A 80 -6.69 4.26 11.92
CA GLU A 80 -6.38 5.56 12.53
C GLU A 80 -6.74 6.74 11.61
N THR A 81 -6.65 6.54 10.31
CA THR A 81 -6.95 7.57 9.32
C THR A 81 -7.86 6.97 8.23
N PRO A 82 -9.18 6.96 8.46
CA PRO A 82 -10.13 6.22 7.59
C PRO A 82 -10.09 6.58 6.11
N ASP A 83 -9.66 7.80 5.78
CA ASP A 83 -9.64 8.27 4.38
C ASP A 83 -8.38 7.88 3.62
N LEU A 84 -7.43 7.16 4.25
CA LEU A 84 -6.22 6.70 3.57
C LEU A 84 -6.51 5.77 2.42
N GLY A 85 -7.55 4.95 2.53
CA GLY A 85 -7.93 4.01 1.49
C GLY A 85 -6.86 2.96 1.22
N ILE A 86 -6.12 2.51 2.25
CA ILE A 86 -5.10 1.49 2.10
C ILE A 86 -5.74 0.17 1.70
N ARG A 87 -5.19 -0.45 0.66
CA ARG A 87 -5.53 -1.81 0.26
C ARG A 87 -4.22 -2.57 0.02
N ALA A 88 -4.18 -3.80 0.50
CA ALA A 88 -3.01 -4.64 0.34
C ALA A 88 -3.43 -6.05 -0.07
N PHE A 89 -2.71 -6.62 -1.02
CA PHE A 89 -2.95 -7.96 -1.53
C PHE A 89 -1.66 -8.75 -1.50
N VAL A 90 -1.74 -9.99 -1.04
CA VAL A 90 -0.59 -10.87 -0.86
C VAL A 90 -0.74 -12.11 -1.72
N TRP A 91 0.34 -12.55 -2.35
CA TRP A 91 0.35 -13.79 -3.12
C TRP A 91 1.70 -14.48 -2.99
N ASN A 92 1.71 -15.78 -3.35
CA ASN A 92 2.94 -16.55 -3.36
C ASN A 92 3.80 -16.19 -4.56
N VAL A 93 5.10 -16.02 -4.32
CA VAL A 93 6.07 -15.91 -5.40
C VAL A 93 6.59 -17.30 -5.69
N GLU A 94 6.30 -17.80 -6.89
CA GLU A 94 6.67 -19.15 -7.27
C GLU A 94 8.17 -19.26 -7.57
N LYS A 95 8.72 -18.27 -8.27
CA LYS A 95 10.14 -18.24 -8.64
C LYS A 95 10.67 -16.82 -8.69
N SER A 96 11.93 -16.67 -8.36
CA SER A 96 12.67 -15.41 -8.50
C SER A 96 14.14 -15.70 -8.79
N TYR A 97 14.89 -14.66 -9.12
CA TYR A 97 16.34 -14.79 -9.24
C TYR A 97 17.04 -13.65 -8.53
#